data_b4dc86beb65cd144f27d289ab4eb5d09
#
_entry.id   b4dc86beb65cd144f27d289ab4eb5d09
#
_cell.length_a   1.000
_cell.length_b   1.000
_cell.length_c   1.000
_cell.angle_alpha   90.00
_cell.angle_beta   90.00
_cell.angle_gamma   90.00
#
_symmetry.space_group_name_H-M   'P 1'
#
loop_
_entity.id
_entity.type
_entity.pdbx_description
1 polymer ?
#
loop_
_entity_poly.entity_id
_entity_poly.type
_entity_poly.pdbx_seq_one_letter_code
_entity_poly.pdbx_strand_id
1 'polypeptide(L)'
;MRAALTITLLLLGAPAYAAEEPSGCDKFKWPIERERAALTAPDRLRIASGADLNPALPVAAVISLRPTAEANLPTTPERKPAANTFSGYAAFKNALPPGSYTVNLSAAGWIDVVQDGQFLRSVTSSGVRGCEGIRKSVKFEIPPKPFTIQVSGVEADSISLAIVPASE
;
A
#
# COMPACT_ATOMS: atom_id res chain seq x y z
N MET A 1 67.33 -9.93 -11.01
CA MET A 1 66.02 -10.21 -11.65
C MET A 1 65.04 -10.53 -10.52
N ARG A 2 64.09 -9.62 -10.23
CA ARG A 2 63.05 -9.82 -9.18
C ARG A 2 61.75 -10.06 -9.91
N ALA A 3 61.17 -11.27 -9.82
CA ALA A 3 59.88 -11.61 -10.34
C ALA A 3 58.80 -11.11 -9.39
N ALA A 4 57.93 -10.22 -9.83
CA ALA A 4 56.74 -9.79 -9.12
C ALA A 4 55.59 -10.77 -9.39
N LEU A 5 55.10 -11.42 -8.33
CA LEU A 5 53.95 -12.33 -8.39
C LEU A 5 52.68 -11.52 -8.21
N THR A 6 51.89 -11.35 -9.24
CA THR A 6 50.60 -10.64 -9.19
C THR A 6 49.52 -11.65 -8.78
N ILE A 7 48.99 -11.51 -7.59
CA ILE A 7 47.84 -12.32 -7.11
C ILE A 7 46.57 -11.64 -7.57
N THR A 8 45.85 -12.24 -8.50
CA THR A 8 44.51 -11.79 -8.94
C THR A 8 43.45 -12.38 -8.00
N LEU A 9 42.86 -11.50 -7.19
CA LEU A 9 41.76 -11.86 -6.28
C LEU A 9 40.45 -11.93 -7.04
N LEU A 10 39.94 -13.13 -7.31
CA LEU A 10 38.61 -13.34 -7.87
C LEU A 10 37.54 -13.12 -6.78
N LEU A 11 36.82 -12.01 -6.86
CA LEU A 11 35.63 -11.76 -6.07
C LEU A 11 34.46 -12.60 -6.63
N LEU A 12 34.17 -13.73 -5.99
CA LEU A 12 32.97 -14.51 -6.22
C LEU A 12 31.78 -13.75 -5.62
N GLY A 13 31.03 -13.02 -6.45
CA GLY A 13 29.76 -12.41 -6.09
C GLY A 13 28.73 -13.52 -5.84
N ALA A 14 28.26 -13.70 -4.59
CA ALA A 14 27.14 -14.56 -4.28
C ALA A 14 25.87 -13.99 -4.90
N PRO A 15 25.00 -14.80 -5.59
CA PRO A 15 23.71 -14.33 -6.06
C PRO A 15 22.84 -13.98 -4.85
N ALA A 16 22.37 -12.74 -4.80
CA ALA A 16 21.35 -12.33 -3.84
C ALA A 16 20.02 -12.98 -4.26
N TYR A 17 19.63 -14.06 -3.60
CA TYR A 17 18.29 -14.62 -3.75
C TYR A 17 17.31 -13.59 -3.18
N ALA A 18 16.49 -12.97 -4.03
CA ALA A 18 15.33 -12.22 -3.58
C ALA A 18 14.41 -13.22 -2.85
N ALA A 19 14.09 -12.93 -1.59
CA ALA A 19 13.17 -13.76 -0.82
C ALA A 19 11.83 -13.83 -1.57
N GLU A 20 11.37 -15.05 -1.83
CA GLU A 20 10.10 -15.28 -2.52
C GLU A 20 8.95 -14.76 -1.66
N GLU A 21 8.06 -13.99 -2.27
CA GLU A 21 6.93 -13.38 -1.57
C GLU A 21 5.95 -14.48 -1.14
N PRO A 22 5.48 -14.48 0.14
CA PRO A 22 4.60 -15.54 0.64
C PRO A 22 3.31 -15.62 -0.17
N SER A 23 2.76 -16.83 -0.33
CA SER A 23 1.56 -17.11 -1.10
C SER A 23 0.52 -17.84 -0.24
N GLY A 24 -0.75 -17.41 -0.37
CA GLY A 24 -1.88 -17.94 0.38
C GLY A 24 -2.37 -17.00 1.47
N CYS A 25 -3.67 -17.03 1.75
CA CYS A 25 -4.29 -16.14 2.75
C CYS A 25 -3.79 -16.40 4.17
N ASP A 26 -3.39 -17.63 4.46
CA ASP A 26 -2.84 -18.07 5.74
C ASP A 26 -1.43 -17.50 6.05
N LYS A 27 -0.82 -16.86 5.07
CA LYS A 27 0.51 -16.23 5.20
C LYS A 27 0.47 -14.76 5.60
N PHE A 28 -0.72 -14.17 5.75
CA PHE A 28 -0.81 -12.86 6.39
C PHE A 28 -0.33 -12.92 7.85
N LYS A 29 0.30 -11.86 8.33
CA LYS A 29 0.84 -11.78 9.70
C LYS A 29 -0.25 -11.67 10.78
N TRP A 30 -1.47 -11.36 10.38
CA TRP A 30 -2.66 -11.25 11.24
C TRP A 30 -3.91 -11.71 10.50
N PRO A 31 -5.01 -12.03 11.18
CA PRO A 31 -6.30 -12.35 10.57
C PRO A 31 -6.78 -11.22 9.66
N ILE A 32 -7.28 -11.56 8.47
CA ILE A 32 -7.64 -10.57 7.42
C ILE A 32 -9.08 -10.74 6.91
N GLU A 33 -9.89 -11.51 7.60
CA GLU A 33 -11.26 -11.82 7.17
C GLU A 33 -12.13 -10.56 7.08
N ARG A 34 -11.98 -9.63 8.03
CA ARG A 34 -12.71 -8.35 8.05
C ARG A 34 -12.25 -7.43 6.92
N GLU A 35 -10.97 -7.32 6.72
CA GLU A 35 -10.32 -6.55 5.66
C GLU A 35 -10.72 -7.07 4.29
N ARG A 36 -10.66 -8.38 4.11
CA ARG A 36 -11.05 -9.05 2.87
C ARG A 36 -12.55 -8.87 2.61
N ALA A 37 -13.40 -9.04 3.61
CA ALA A 37 -14.84 -8.82 3.50
C ALA A 37 -15.15 -7.38 3.06
N ALA A 38 -14.48 -6.37 3.65
CA ALA A 38 -14.63 -4.98 3.25
C ALA A 38 -14.18 -4.74 1.81
N LEU A 39 -13.03 -5.29 1.40
CA LEU A 39 -12.50 -5.15 0.03
C LEU A 39 -13.37 -5.82 -1.04
N THR A 40 -14.16 -6.84 -0.69
CA THR A 40 -15.00 -7.59 -1.63
C THR A 40 -16.50 -7.28 -1.50
N ALA A 41 -16.90 -6.43 -0.56
CA ALA A 41 -18.29 -6.04 -0.36
C ALA A 41 -18.90 -5.48 -1.65
N PRO A 42 -20.14 -5.87 -2.03
CA PRO A 42 -20.75 -5.44 -3.28
C PRO A 42 -21.15 -3.95 -3.28
N ASP A 43 -21.36 -3.37 -2.13
CA ASP A 43 -21.80 -1.99 -1.87
C ASP A 43 -20.65 -1.00 -1.67
N ARG A 44 -19.41 -1.39 -1.99
CA ARG A 44 -18.25 -0.49 -1.94
C ARG A 44 -18.52 0.79 -2.73
N LEU A 45 -18.08 1.90 -2.19
CA LEU A 45 -18.11 3.19 -2.86
C LEU A 45 -17.30 3.12 -4.18
N ARG A 46 -17.82 3.76 -5.24
CA ARG A 46 -17.05 3.94 -6.49
C ARG A 46 -16.67 5.41 -6.57
N ILE A 47 -15.37 5.69 -6.55
CA ILE A 47 -14.86 7.04 -6.51
C ILE A 47 -13.79 7.27 -7.57
N ALA A 48 -13.69 8.50 -8.05
CA ALA A 48 -12.54 8.94 -8.82
C ALA A 48 -11.37 9.27 -7.88
N SER A 49 -10.13 9.19 -8.40
CA SER A 49 -8.97 9.74 -7.71
C SER A 49 -9.20 11.21 -7.37
N GLY A 50 -8.92 11.59 -6.14
CA GLY A 50 -9.12 12.93 -5.62
C GLY A 50 -10.45 13.16 -4.91
N ALA A 51 -11.30 12.14 -4.80
CA ALA A 51 -12.57 12.27 -4.10
C ALA A 51 -12.38 12.50 -2.60
N ASP A 52 -13.26 13.32 -2.04
CA ASP A 52 -13.40 13.48 -0.59
C ASP A 52 -14.27 12.36 -0.05
N LEU A 53 -13.76 11.66 0.95
CA LEU A 53 -14.49 10.63 1.67
C LEU A 53 -14.79 11.10 3.10
N ASN A 54 -16.01 10.78 3.53
CA ASN A 54 -16.46 11.07 4.90
C ASN A 54 -17.29 9.89 5.43
N PRO A 55 -16.73 8.70 5.44
CA PRO A 55 -17.49 7.50 5.71
C PRO A 55 -17.48 7.10 7.18
N ALA A 56 -18.48 6.29 7.53
CA ALA A 56 -18.42 5.44 8.71
C ALA A 56 -17.43 4.28 8.48
N LEU A 57 -16.75 3.84 9.55
CA LEU A 57 -15.86 2.68 9.52
C LEU A 57 -16.63 1.36 9.72
N PRO A 58 -16.21 0.27 9.10
CA PRO A 58 -15.15 0.19 8.10
C PRO A 58 -15.55 0.85 6.78
N VAL A 59 -14.60 1.46 6.08
CA VAL A 59 -14.87 2.03 4.76
C VAL A 59 -14.18 1.23 3.68
N ALA A 60 -14.86 1.02 2.58
CA ALA A 60 -14.28 0.42 1.39
C ALA A 60 -14.70 1.17 0.12
N ALA A 61 -13.77 1.35 -0.79
CA ALA A 61 -13.99 2.02 -2.06
C ALA A 61 -13.24 1.33 -3.20
N VAL A 62 -13.81 1.39 -4.39
CA VAL A 62 -13.09 1.17 -5.64
C VAL A 62 -12.69 2.53 -6.17
N ILE A 63 -11.39 2.78 -6.26
CA ILE A 63 -10.82 4.04 -6.73
C ILE A 63 -10.43 3.87 -8.20
N SER A 64 -10.96 4.73 -9.07
CA SER A 64 -10.46 4.87 -10.44
C SER A 64 -9.15 5.64 -10.41
N LEU A 65 -8.08 5.01 -10.86
CA LEU A 65 -6.72 5.54 -10.87
C LEU A 65 -6.42 6.24 -12.21
N ARG A 66 -5.34 6.99 -12.26
CA ARG A 66 -4.82 7.62 -13.48
C ARG A 66 -3.41 7.11 -13.75
N PRO A 67 -2.94 7.17 -15.00
CA PRO A 67 -1.52 6.97 -15.27
C PRO A 67 -0.69 7.79 -14.28
N THR A 68 0.33 7.19 -13.69
CA THR A 68 1.09 7.82 -12.58
C THR A 68 1.61 9.22 -12.94
N ALA A 69 2.00 9.44 -14.19
CA ALA A 69 2.45 10.75 -14.67
C ALA A 69 1.35 11.81 -14.67
N GLU A 70 0.07 11.42 -14.67
CA GLU A 70 -1.12 12.28 -14.74
C GLU A 70 -1.95 12.26 -13.46
N ALA A 71 -1.52 11.50 -12.45
CA ALA A 71 -2.32 11.25 -11.24
C ALA A 71 -2.46 12.48 -10.34
N ASN A 72 -1.59 13.48 -10.49
CA ASN A 72 -1.59 14.73 -9.71
C ASN A 72 -1.73 14.46 -8.20
N LEU A 73 -0.90 13.53 -7.68
CA LEU A 73 -0.91 13.19 -6.26
C LEU A 73 -0.57 14.44 -5.40
N PRO A 74 -1.26 14.66 -4.28
CA PRO A 74 -1.01 15.82 -3.40
C PRO A 74 0.41 15.85 -2.83
N THR A 75 1.04 14.69 -2.69
CA THR A 75 2.42 14.57 -2.21
C THR A 75 3.17 13.59 -3.11
N THR A 76 4.43 13.89 -3.44
CA THR A 76 5.28 12.94 -4.18
C THR A 76 5.37 11.63 -3.40
N PRO A 77 5.07 10.46 -4.00
CA PRO A 77 5.12 9.19 -3.30
C PRO A 77 6.46 8.95 -2.61
N GLU A 78 6.42 8.41 -1.39
CA GLU A 78 7.64 8.06 -0.64
C GLU A 78 8.49 7.05 -1.42
N ARG A 79 7.84 6.12 -2.11
CA ARG A 79 8.50 5.18 -3.02
C ARG A 79 8.20 5.56 -4.47
N LYS A 80 9.24 5.74 -5.28
CA LYS A 80 9.11 6.01 -6.71
C LYS A 80 8.35 4.86 -7.40
N PRO A 81 7.19 5.14 -8.02
CA PRO A 81 6.44 4.12 -8.76
C PRO A 81 7.20 3.66 -10.01
N ALA A 82 6.94 2.44 -10.45
CA ALA A 82 7.44 1.95 -11.73
C ALA A 82 6.77 2.70 -12.91
N ALA A 83 7.44 2.72 -14.05
CA ALA A 83 6.86 3.25 -15.28
C ALA A 83 5.61 2.45 -15.69
N ASN A 84 4.69 3.09 -16.41
CA ASN A 84 3.46 2.49 -16.94
C ASN A 84 2.54 1.90 -15.86
N THR A 85 2.57 2.48 -14.66
CA THR A 85 1.65 2.15 -13.56
C THR A 85 0.65 3.26 -13.34
N PHE A 86 -0.37 2.97 -12.52
CA PHE A 86 -1.43 3.88 -12.16
C PHE A 86 -1.31 4.30 -10.70
N SER A 87 -1.83 5.49 -10.41
CA SER A 87 -1.82 6.08 -9.08
C SER A 87 -3.09 6.88 -8.84
N GLY A 88 -3.42 7.11 -7.58
CA GLY A 88 -4.56 7.92 -7.19
C GLY A 88 -4.62 8.12 -5.69
N TYR A 89 -5.62 8.86 -5.23
CA TYR A 89 -5.79 9.16 -3.82
C TYR A 89 -7.24 9.39 -3.43
N ALA A 90 -7.51 9.26 -2.14
CA ALA A 90 -8.76 9.67 -1.50
C ALA A 90 -8.45 10.55 -0.29
N ALA A 91 -9.18 11.65 -0.14
CA ALA A 91 -9.01 12.57 0.98
C ALA A 91 -10.09 12.33 2.04
N PHE A 92 -9.69 12.26 3.30
CA PHE A 92 -10.55 12.10 4.46
C PHE A 92 -10.62 13.43 5.20
N LYS A 93 -11.69 14.19 4.98
CA LYS A 93 -11.88 15.53 5.55
C LYS A 93 -12.21 15.50 7.03
N ASN A 94 -12.90 14.45 7.47
CA ASN A 94 -13.20 14.26 8.89
C ASN A 94 -12.16 13.33 9.52
N ALA A 95 -11.78 13.68 10.73
CA ALA A 95 -10.91 12.87 11.54
C ALA A 95 -11.59 11.51 11.86
N LEU A 96 -10.80 10.44 11.80
CA LEU A 96 -11.19 9.18 12.41
C LEU A 96 -11.01 9.27 13.94
N PRO A 97 -11.72 8.44 14.72
CA PRO A 97 -11.37 8.24 16.12
C PRO A 97 -9.87 7.90 16.23
N PRO A 98 -9.17 8.36 17.28
CA PRO A 98 -7.78 8.00 17.46
C PRO A 98 -7.64 6.49 17.62
N GLY A 99 -6.66 5.89 16.93
CA GLY A 99 -6.46 4.45 17.01
C GLY A 99 -5.61 3.87 15.89
N SER A 100 -5.49 2.57 15.96
CA SER A 100 -4.76 1.76 14.99
C SER A 100 -5.72 1.29 13.89
N TYR A 101 -5.30 1.42 12.65
CA TYR A 101 -6.07 1.06 11.46
C TYR A 101 -5.25 0.24 10.48
N THR A 102 -5.89 -0.69 9.81
CA THR A 102 -5.32 -1.32 8.62
C THR A 102 -5.83 -0.61 7.37
N VAL A 103 -4.91 -0.24 6.49
CA VAL A 103 -5.18 0.21 5.12
C VAL A 103 -4.86 -0.94 4.19
N ASN A 104 -5.86 -1.37 3.42
CA ASN A 104 -5.85 -2.63 2.70
C ASN A 104 -6.07 -2.40 1.22
N LEU A 105 -5.38 -3.18 0.37
CA LEU A 105 -5.49 -3.13 -1.08
C LEU A 105 -5.82 -4.51 -1.65
N SER A 106 -6.65 -4.50 -2.70
CA SER A 106 -6.98 -5.71 -3.47
C SER A 106 -5.88 -6.14 -4.45
N ALA A 107 -4.97 -5.25 -4.79
CA ALA A 107 -3.87 -5.49 -5.71
C ALA A 107 -2.53 -4.98 -5.17
N ALA A 108 -1.42 -5.31 -5.83
CA ALA A 108 -0.11 -4.75 -5.51
C ALA A 108 -0.10 -3.24 -5.73
N GLY A 109 0.52 -2.50 -4.81
CA GLY A 109 0.66 -1.06 -4.83
C GLY A 109 1.39 -0.56 -3.58
N TRP A 110 1.84 0.68 -3.63
CA TRP A 110 2.40 1.38 -2.48
C TRP A 110 1.31 2.23 -1.83
N ILE A 111 1.31 2.29 -0.52
CA ILE A 111 0.35 3.08 0.27
C ILE A 111 1.13 4.14 1.03
N ASP A 112 0.75 5.39 0.82
CA ASP A 112 1.17 6.52 1.64
C ASP A 112 -0.06 7.08 2.38
N VAL A 113 0.04 7.21 3.69
CA VAL A 113 -0.92 7.98 4.48
C VAL A 113 -0.29 9.32 4.81
N VAL A 114 -0.91 10.40 4.36
CA VAL A 114 -0.39 11.76 4.48
C VAL A 114 -1.29 12.59 5.39
N GLN A 115 -0.70 13.22 6.39
CA GLN A 115 -1.37 14.11 7.33
C GLN A 115 -0.52 15.36 7.54
N ASP A 116 -1.10 16.54 7.43
CA ASP A 116 -0.39 17.83 7.52
C ASP A 116 0.84 17.91 6.57
N GLY A 117 0.75 17.30 5.38
CA GLY A 117 1.83 17.24 4.39
C GLY A 117 2.98 16.28 4.75
N GLN A 118 2.86 15.49 5.81
CA GLN A 118 3.85 14.53 6.26
C GLN A 118 3.35 13.09 6.12
N PHE A 119 4.25 12.18 5.78
CA PHE A 119 3.92 10.75 5.76
C PHE A 119 3.79 10.20 7.18
N LEU A 120 2.71 9.48 7.44
CA LEU A 120 2.62 8.67 8.64
C LEU A 120 3.44 7.39 8.45
N ARG A 121 4.25 7.07 9.43
CA ARG A 121 5.00 5.80 9.43
C ARG A 121 4.06 4.63 9.65
N SER A 122 4.18 3.61 8.82
CA SER A 122 3.51 2.35 9.07
C SER A 122 4.10 1.64 10.30
N VAL A 123 3.23 1.06 11.12
CA VAL A 123 3.64 0.22 12.26
C VAL A 123 4.18 -1.10 11.76
N THR A 124 3.47 -1.72 10.84
CA THR A 124 3.85 -3.00 10.21
C THR A 124 3.07 -3.20 8.91
N SER A 125 3.53 -4.11 8.09
CA SER A 125 2.86 -4.47 6.84
C SER A 125 2.86 -5.98 6.62
N SER A 126 1.87 -6.44 5.88
CA SER A 126 1.77 -7.79 5.39
C SER A 126 1.25 -7.77 3.96
N GLY A 127 1.77 -8.65 3.13
CA GLY A 127 1.33 -8.83 1.75
C GLY A 127 1.62 -10.26 1.33
N VAL A 128 0.73 -10.82 0.52
CA VAL A 128 0.85 -12.19 0.02
C VAL A 128 0.39 -12.25 -1.42
N ARG A 129 0.83 -13.25 -2.16
CA ARG A 129 0.24 -13.63 -3.45
C ARG A 129 -0.84 -14.68 -3.26
N GLY A 130 -1.72 -14.87 -4.24
CA GLY A 130 -2.68 -15.98 -4.26
C GLY A 130 -3.75 -15.93 -3.15
N CYS A 131 -4.03 -14.75 -2.58
CA CYS A 131 -5.16 -14.54 -1.69
C CYS A 131 -6.18 -13.65 -2.40
N GLU A 132 -7.26 -14.26 -2.88
CA GLU A 132 -8.30 -13.56 -3.61
C GLU A 132 -8.94 -12.44 -2.77
N GLY A 133 -9.13 -11.27 -3.39
CA GLY A 133 -9.79 -10.12 -2.79
C GLY A 133 -8.89 -9.22 -1.93
N ILE A 134 -7.72 -9.70 -1.51
CA ILE A 134 -6.76 -8.90 -0.75
C ILE A 134 -5.32 -9.25 -1.14
N ARG A 135 -4.49 -8.24 -1.33
CA ARG A 135 -3.10 -8.38 -1.71
C ARG A 135 -2.14 -7.80 -0.68
N LYS A 136 -2.56 -6.76 0.01
CA LYS A 136 -1.72 -6.01 0.95
C LYS A 136 -2.56 -5.44 2.08
N SER A 137 -1.99 -5.45 3.27
CA SER A 137 -2.53 -4.82 4.48
C SER A 137 -1.39 -4.10 5.20
N VAL A 138 -1.58 -2.84 5.54
CA VAL A 138 -0.59 -2.02 6.25
C VAL A 138 -1.25 -1.38 7.46
N LYS A 139 -0.63 -1.54 8.62
CA LYS A 139 -1.14 -0.97 9.88
C LYS A 139 -0.52 0.41 10.13
N PHE A 140 -1.38 1.36 10.50
CA PHE A 140 -1.02 2.73 10.86
C PHE A 140 -1.67 3.15 12.16
N GLU A 141 -0.97 3.94 12.96
CA GLU A 141 -1.57 4.78 13.98
C GLU A 141 -2.00 6.10 13.31
N ILE A 142 -3.31 6.36 13.23
CA ILE A 142 -3.83 7.56 12.58
C ILE A 142 -4.31 8.54 13.64
N PRO A 143 -3.61 9.67 13.84
CA PRO A 143 -4.08 10.74 14.73
C PRO A 143 -5.43 11.31 14.29
N PRO A 144 -6.26 11.87 15.23
CA PRO A 144 -7.59 12.38 14.93
C PRO A 144 -7.56 13.73 14.19
N LYS A 145 -7.11 13.70 12.95
CA LYS A 145 -7.03 14.84 12.02
C LYS A 145 -7.41 14.40 10.60
N PRO A 146 -7.78 15.33 9.69
CA PRO A 146 -7.89 15.04 8.28
C PRO A 146 -6.61 14.42 7.72
N PHE A 147 -6.74 13.51 6.76
CA PHE A 147 -5.62 12.83 6.11
C PHE A 147 -5.96 12.45 4.68
N THR A 148 -4.95 12.07 3.93
CA THR A 148 -5.09 11.55 2.57
C THR A 148 -4.42 10.19 2.49
N ILE A 149 -5.07 9.25 1.82
CA ILE A 149 -4.43 8.00 1.41
C ILE A 149 -4.11 8.09 -0.07
N GLN A 150 -2.84 7.97 -0.41
CA GLN A 150 -2.35 7.83 -1.77
C GLN A 150 -2.00 6.36 -2.06
N VAL A 151 -2.34 5.92 -3.25
CA VAL A 151 -1.93 4.61 -3.76
C VAL A 151 -1.15 4.83 -5.04
N SER A 152 0.00 4.19 -5.18
CA SER A 152 0.86 4.34 -6.35
C SER A 152 1.47 3.02 -6.79
N GLY A 153 1.88 2.95 -8.05
CA GLY A 153 2.54 1.77 -8.61
C GLY A 153 1.59 0.59 -8.82
N VAL A 154 0.32 0.84 -9.10
CA VAL A 154 -0.69 -0.17 -9.41
C VAL A 154 -0.66 -0.50 -10.90
N GLU A 155 -0.76 -1.78 -11.28
CA GLU A 155 -0.74 -2.21 -12.67
C GLU A 155 -2.07 -1.96 -13.42
N ALA A 156 -3.19 -1.81 -12.68
CA ALA A 156 -4.53 -1.59 -13.22
C ALA A 156 -4.99 -0.14 -12.99
N ASP A 157 -5.93 0.32 -13.80
CA ASP A 157 -6.56 1.65 -13.72
C ASP A 157 -7.57 1.81 -12.57
N SER A 158 -7.74 0.78 -11.77
CA SER A 158 -8.60 0.80 -10.58
C SER A 158 -8.09 -0.14 -9.50
N ILE A 159 -8.45 0.16 -8.25
CA ILE A 159 -8.10 -0.66 -7.10
C ILE A 159 -9.16 -0.56 -6.01
N SER A 160 -9.41 -1.67 -5.32
CA SER A 160 -10.20 -1.62 -4.08
C SER A 160 -9.27 -1.27 -2.91
N LEU A 161 -9.71 -0.31 -2.12
CA LEU A 161 -9.08 0.15 -0.88
C LEU A 161 -10.08 0.01 0.26
N ALA A 162 -9.64 -0.47 1.42
CA ALA A 162 -10.43 -0.47 2.63
C ALA A 162 -9.63 0.02 3.84
N ILE A 163 -10.29 0.76 4.73
CA ILE A 163 -9.78 1.12 6.05
C ILE A 163 -10.62 0.40 7.08
N VAL A 164 -9.96 -0.36 7.94
CA VAL A 164 -10.60 -1.16 8.98
C VAL A 164 -9.90 -0.86 10.31
N PRO A 165 -10.64 -0.62 11.41
CA PRO A 165 -10.01 -0.56 12.73
C PRO A 165 -9.22 -1.84 12.99
N ALA A 166 -7.95 -1.71 13.38
CA ALA A 166 -7.12 -2.88 13.63
C ALA A 166 -7.67 -3.67 14.83
N SER A 167 -7.67 -4.98 14.72
CA SER A 167 -7.86 -5.85 15.90
C SER A 167 -6.63 -5.76 16.81
N GLU A 168 -6.86 -5.76 18.10
CA GLU A 168 -5.82 -5.90 19.13
C GLU A 168 -5.10 -7.24 19.02
#